data_d2eaf72bcfcdb43676ee23adb7c931a6
#
_entry.id   d2eaf72bcfcdb43676ee23adb7c931a6
#
_cell.length_a   1.000
_cell.length_b   1.000
_cell.length_c   1.000
_cell.angle_alpha   90.00
_cell.angle_beta   90.00
_cell.angle_gamma   90.00
#
_symmetry.space_group_name_H-M   'P 1'
#
loop_
_entity.id
_entity.type
_entity.pdbx_description
1 polymer ?
#
loop_
_entity_poly.entity_id
_entity_poly.type
_entity_poly.pdbx_seq_one_letter_code
_entity_poly.pdbx_strand_id
1 'polypeptide(L)'
;MIENLRNEFLFFLPCRLFANQHPQIYSMSIQLNNILFIDIETVPQHDGHENLPDDWKGLWEIKASYLIRNRETETTQSIYSRAGIYAEFGKIICVSCGAIQGNGEEKKLVVKSFSGDDEKLLLYQVSEMLNKWCMEGNKFLCAHNGKEFDFPYLCRRLIINNLPVPEILRLHGKRPWDVPHLDTLELWKFGDYKSYTSLDLLAHTLNIATPKDDIDGSKVHEVYWKEKNLTRIVTYCQKDVITVAQVFLRMNGELLIKPENVEFKN
;
A
#
# COMPACT_ATOMS: atom_id res chain seq x y z
N MET A 1 -46.16 -28.78 -49.36
CA MET A 1 -47.06 -29.51 -48.48
C MET A 1 -46.41 -29.39 -47.11
N ILE A 2 -46.73 -28.31 -46.44
CA ILE A 2 -47.64 -28.35 -45.26
C ILE A 2 -46.84 -28.94 -44.10
N GLU A 3 -46.47 -28.14 -43.19
CA GLU A 3 -47.12 -27.52 -42.02
C GLU A 3 -46.59 -28.08 -40.72
N ASN A 4 -46.30 -27.14 -39.88
CA ASN A 4 -46.58 -27.19 -38.42
C ASN A 4 -45.68 -28.07 -37.55
N LEU A 5 -45.13 -27.55 -36.46
CA LEU A 5 -45.71 -26.95 -35.25
C LEU A 5 -44.55 -26.49 -34.38
N ARG A 6 -44.49 -25.32 -33.92
CA ARG A 6 -44.93 -24.79 -32.60
C ARG A 6 -45.01 -25.83 -31.47
N ASN A 7 -44.23 -25.55 -30.49
CA ASN A 7 -44.54 -25.42 -29.08
C ASN A 7 -43.35 -25.83 -28.23
N GLU A 8 -42.84 -24.82 -27.51
CA GLU A 8 -42.91 -24.76 -26.05
C GLU A 8 -42.29 -25.94 -25.34
N PHE A 9 -41.24 -25.62 -24.63
CA PHE A 9 -41.21 -26.05 -23.22
C PHE A 9 -40.26 -25.16 -22.43
N LEU A 10 -40.85 -24.14 -21.78
CA LEU A 10 -40.39 -23.63 -20.53
C LEU A 10 -40.28 -24.78 -19.52
N PHE A 11 -39.09 -25.13 -19.11
CA PHE A 11 -38.89 -25.79 -17.84
C PHE A 11 -38.20 -24.84 -16.88
N PHE A 12 -39.03 -24.09 -16.18
CA PHE A 12 -38.69 -23.59 -14.87
C PHE A 12 -38.62 -24.77 -13.91
N LEU A 13 -37.43 -25.22 -13.57
CA LEU A 13 -37.22 -26.01 -12.39
C LEU A 13 -36.73 -25.07 -11.26
N PRO A 14 -37.40 -25.12 -10.10
CA PRO A 14 -37.01 -24.28 -8.98
C PRO A 14 -35.68 -24.78 -8.43
N CYS A 15 -34.66 -23.92 -8.48
CA CYS A 15 -33.43 -24.12 -7.76
C CYS A 15 -33.74 -23.94 -6.25
N ARG A 16 -34.20 -25.04 -5.64
CA ARG A 16 -34.36 -25.13 -4.18
C ARG A 16 -33.17 -25.84 -3.57
N LEU A 17 -32.52 -25.13 -2.66
CA LEU A 17 -31.80 -25.61 -1.50
C LEU A 17 -30.46 -26.33 -1.75
N PHE A 18 -29.43 -25.53 -1.89
CA PHE A 18 -28.23 -25.71 -1.04
C PHE A 18 -27.92 -24.39 -0.39
N ALA A 19 -28.55 -24.16 0.75
CA ALA A 19 -28.13 -23.16 1.69
C ALA A 19 -26.89 -23.72 2.39
N ASN A 20 -25.77 -23.72 1.71
CA ASN A 20 -24.46 -23.83 2.33
C ASN A 20 -24.04 -22.42 2.73
N GLN A 21 -23.91 -22.25 4.01
CA GLN A 21 -23.42 -21.10 4.74
C GLN A 21 -22.10 -20.60 4.15
N HIS A 22 -22.20 -19.82 3.07
CA HIS A 22 -21.17 -18.85 2.80
C HIS A 22 -21.30 -17.82 3.91
N PRO A 23 -20.20 -17.48 4.62
CA PRO A 23 -20.26 -16.37 5.52
C PRO A 23 -20.76 -15.20 4.67
N GLN A 24 -21.93 -14.66 5.02
CA GLN A 24 -22.37 -13.39 4.48
C GLN A 24 -21.21 -12.43 4.73
N ILE A 25 -20.51 -12.08 3.67
CA ILE A 25 -19.71 -10.88 3.66
C ILE A 25 -20.77 -9.80 3.81
N TYR A 26 -21.05 -9.44 5.07
CA TYR A 26 -21.73 -8.22 5.36
C TYR A 26 -20.91 -7.15 4.63
N SER A 27 -21.49 -6.55 3.63
CA SER A 27 -21.15 -5.25 3.16
C SER A 27 -21.38 -4.29 4.34
N MET A 28 -20.49 -4.35 5.33
CA MET A 28 -20.31 -3.24 6.24
C MET A 28 -19.83 -2.14 5.32
N SER A 29 -20.71 -1.18 5.04
CA SER A 29 -20.31 0.06 4.38
C SER A 29 -19.23 0.68 5.27
N ILE A 30 -17.96 0.43 4.92
CA ILE A 30 -16.84 0.99 5.68
C ILE A 30 -16.95 2.50 5.53
N GLN A 31 -17.17 3.18 6.65
CA GLN A 31 -17.25 4.63 6.64
C GLN A 31 -15.89 5.21 6.28
N LEU A 32 -15.86 6.18 5.38
CA LEU A 32 -14.62 6.80 4.89
C LEU A 32 -13.75 7.36 6.03
N ASN A 33 -14.36 7.88 7.09
CA ASN A 33 -13.66 8.39 8.27
C ASN A 33 -13.03 7.29 9.16
N ASN A 34 -13.26 6.03 8.84
CA ASN A 34 -12.62 4.89 9.50
C ASN A 34 -11.43 4.32 8.71
N ILE A 35 -11.10 4.94 7.59
CA ILE A 35 -10.00 4.53 6.73
C ILE A 35 -8.82 5.50 6.90
N LEU A 36 -7.65 4.97 7.21
CA LEU A 36 -6.39 5.68 7.15
C LEU A 36 -5.63 5.21 5.92
N PHE A 37 -5.50 6.06 4.93
CA PHE A 37 -4.66 5.84 3.76
C PHE A 37 -3.21 5.99 4.18
N ILE A 38 -2.33 5.09 3.74
CA ILE A 38 -0.94 5.06 4.17
C ILE A 38 -0.04 4.65 3.02
N ASP A 39 1.15 5.21 3.00
CA ASP A 39 2.23 4.90 2.09
C ASP A 39 3.57 5.03 2.80
N ILE A 40 4.58 4.24 2.41
CA ILE A 40 5.91 4.27 2.99
C ILE A 40 6.99 4.40 1.93
N GLU A 41 8.04 5.16 2.27
CA GLU A 41 9.24 5.24 1.44
C GLU A 41 10.42 4.57 2.15
N THR A 42 11.10 3.73 1.39
CA THR A 42 12.20 2.91 1.91
C THR A 42 13.46 3.05 1.08
N VAL A 43 14.59 2.92 1.75
CA VAL A 43 15.91 2.92 1.11
C VAL A 43 16.78 1.81 1.69
N PRO A 44 17.84 1.36 1.01
CA PRO A 44 18.87 0.53 1.64
C PRO A 44 19.43 1.18 2.90
N GLN A 45 19.82 0.38 3.89
CA GLN A 45 20.39 0.90 5.14
C GLN A 45 21.70 1.67 4.92
N HIS A 46 22.43 1.35 3.87
CA HIS A 46 23.67 1.99 3.47
C HIS A 46 23.56 2.54 2.04
N ASP A 47 24.36 3.53 1.70
CA ASP A 47 24.37 4.19 0.40
C ASP A 47 24.99 3.37 -0.73
N GLY A 48 25.73 2.29 -0.40
CA GLY A 48 26.32 1.37 -1.34
C GLY A 48 26.65 0.03 -0.70
N HIS A 49 26.80 -1.01 -1.53
CA HIS A 49 27.19 -2.35 -1.11
C HIS A 49 28.54 -2.37 -0.39
N GLU A 50 29.47 -1.53 -0.83
CA GLU A 50 30.81 -1.39 -0.23
C GLU A 50 30.78 -0.94 1.21
N ASN A 51 29.71 -0.20 1.61
CA ASN A 51 29.52 0.34 2.96
C ASN A 51 28.79 -0.62 3.91
N LEU A 52 28.41 -1.79 3.44
CA LEU A 52 27.86 -2.84 4.30
C LEU A 52 28.93 -3.40 5.24
N PRO A 53 28.60 -3.71 6.50
CA PRO A 53 29.42 -4.55 7.36
C PRO A 53 29.66 -5.93 6.69
N ASP A 54 30.82 -6.55 6.96
CA ASP A 54 31.23 -7.76 6.22
C ASP A 54 30.28 -8.96 6.41
N ASP A 55 29.72 -9.12 7.59
CA ASP A 55 28.67 -10.12 7.88
C ASP A 55 27.39 -9.86 7.06
N TRP A 56 27.02 -8.61 6.87
CA TRP A 56 25.86 -8.22 6.05
C TRP A 56 26.15 -8.36 4.55
N LYS A 57 27.38 -8.15 4.09
CA LYS A 57 27.74 -8.42 2.68
C LYS A 57 27.46 -9.85 2.30
N GLY A 58 27.91 -10.81 3.12
CA GLY A 58 27.66 -12.23 2.87
C GLY A 58 26.17 -12.58 2.83
N LEU A 59 25.36 -12.02 3.74
CA LEU A 59 23.92 -12.22 3.75
C LEU A 59 23.24 -11.60 2.52
N TRP A 60 23.66 -10.43 2.11
CA TRP A 60 23.17 -9.79 0.89
C TRP A 60 23.55 -10.59 -0.37
N GLU A 61 24.78 -11.07 -0.48
CA GLU A 61 25.22 -11.90 -1.61
C GLU A 61 24.36 -13.15 -1.77
N ILE A 62 24.03 -13.84 -0.68
CA ILE A 62 23.10 -14.97 -0.70
C ILE A 62 21.74 -14.53 -1.22
N LYS A 63 21.17 -13.47 -0.67
CA LYS A 63 19.86 -12.94 -1.08
C LYS A 63 19.86 -12.53 -2.55
N ALA A 64 20.85 -11.73 -2.94
CA ALA A 64 20.97 -11.15 -4.27
C ALA A 64 21.21 -12.23 -5.35
N SER A 65 21.94 -13.31 -5.05
CA SER A 65 22.17 -14.40 -6.00
C SER A 65 20.87 -15.03 -6.51
N TYR A 66 19.83 -15.12 -5.67
CA TYR A 66 18.51 -15.59 -6.10
C TYR A 66 17.80 -14.58 -7.01
N LEU A 67 18.05 -13.28 -6.82
CA LEU A 67 17.39 -12.21 -7.58
C LEU A 67 17.99 -12.08 -9.00
N ILE A 68 19.27 -12.36 -9.16
CA ILE A 68 19.98 -12.24 -10.44
C ILE A 68 20.13 -13.55 -11.20
N ARG A 69 19.56 -14.65 -10.70
CA ARG A 69 19.77 -16.02 -11.24
C ARG A 69 19.62 -16.17 -12.76
N ASN A 70 18.80 -15.30 -13.37
CA ASN A 70 18.54 -15.31 -14.81
C ASN A 70 18.90 -13.97 -15.49
N ARG A 71 19.83 -13.20 -14.89
CA ARG A 71 20.19 -11.85 -15.36
C ARG A 71 21.70 -11.75 -15.54
N GLU A 72 22.18 -12.01 -16.76
CA GLU A 72 23.60 -12.12 -17.07
C GLU A 72 24.41 -10.82 -16.83
N THR A 73 23.77 -9.66 -16.86
CA THR A 73 24.43 -8.34 -16.74
C THR A 73 24.41 -7.77 -15.33
N GLU A 74 23.65 -8.37 -14.38
CA GLU A 74 23.54 -7.88 -13.02
C GLU A 74 24.49 -8.63 -12.09
N THR A 75 25.10 -7.90 -11.15
CA THR A 75 25.89 -8.47 -10.04
C THR A 75 25.20 -8.19 -8.71
N THR A 76 25.59 -8.92 -7.67
CA THR A 76 25.04 -8.71 -6.33
C THR A 76 25.28 -7.30 -5.83
N GLN A 77 26.41 -6.69 -6.20
CA GLN A 77 26.74 -5.30 -5.89
C GLN A 77 25.88 -4.32 -6.69
N SER A 78 25.72 -4.53 -8.01
CA SER A 78 24.99 -3.60 -8.88
C SER A 78 23.52 -3.47 -8.55
N ILE A 79 22.93 -4.51 -7.96
CA ILE A 79 21.52 -4.49 -7.57
C ILE A 79 21.27 -4.05 -6.13
N TYR A 80 22.31 -3.63 -5.38
CA TYR A 80 22.16 -3.27 -3.97
C TYR A 80 21.21 -2.08 -3.78
N SER A 81 21.06 -1.19 -4.75
CA SER A 81 20.03 -0.13 -4.71
C SER A 81 18.61 -0.65 -4.49
N ARG A 82 18.34 -1.92 -4.85
CA ARG A 82 17.06 -2.59 -4.60
C ARG A 82 16.92 -3.16 -3.19
N ALA A 83 17.96 -3.11 -2.37
CA ALA A 83 17.92 -3.65 -1.00
C ALA A 83 16.86 -2.96 -0.14
N GLY A 84 16.49 -1.73 -0.48
CA GLY A 84 15.43 -0.96 0.18
C GLY A 84 14.06 -1.64 0.20
N ILE A 85 13.74 -2.52 -0.76
CA ILE A 85 12.47 -3.24 -0.79
C ILE A 85 12.40 -4.43 0.18
N TYR A 86 13.52 -4.81 0.79
CA TYR A 86 13.61 -5.90 1.77
C TYR A 86 13.83 -5.32 3.16
N ALA A 87 12.88 -5.57 4.06
CA ALA A 87 12.90 -4.98 5.40
C ALA A 87 14.16 -5.33 6.21
N GLU A 88 14.82 -6.43 5.90
CA GLU A 88 16.08 -6.87 6.54
C GLU A 88 17.27 -6.01 6.11
N PHE A 89 17.27 -5.48 4.90
CA PHE A 89 18.37 -4.72 4.30
C PHE A 89 18.05 -3.24 4.09
N GLY A 90 16.79 -2.86 4.17
CA GLY A 90 16.32 -1.50 4.03
C GLY A 90 15.97 -0.83 5.35
N LYS A 91 15.59 0.43 5.28
CA LYS A 91 15.00 1.22 6.36
C LYS A 91 13.89 2.11 5.82
N ILE A 92 12.93 2.46 6.69
CA ILE A 92 11.88 3.43 6.40
C ILE A 92 12.41 4.83 6.67
N ILE A 93 12.23 5.74 5.72
CA ILE A 93 12.65 7.14 5.81
C ILE A 93 11.47 8.11 5.79
N CYS A 94 10.31 7.66 5.31
CA CYS A 94 9.07 8.42 5.31
C CYS A 94 7.88 7.48 5.48
N VAL A 95 6.89 7.92 6.24
CA VAL A 95 5.55 7.35 6.29
C VAL A 95 4.57 8.50 6.17
N SER A 96 3.72 8.49 5.15
CA SER A 96 2.63 9.44 5.00
C SER A 96 1.30 8.77 5.28
N CYS A 97 0.40 9.50 5.93
CA CYS A 97 -0.93 9.02 6.27
C CYS A 97 -1.97 10.07 5.90
N GLY A 98 -3.13 9.63 5.41
CA GLY A 98 -4.24 10.50 5.05
C GLY A 98 -5.56 10.01 5.63
N ALA A 99 -6.36 10.89 6.21
CA ALA A 99 -7.68 10.57 6.73
C ALA A 99 -8.74 11.49 6.13
N ILE A 100 -9.86 10.92 5.68
CA ILE A 100 -10.99 11.69 5.15
C ILE A 100 -11.85 12.16 6.31
N GLN A 101 -12.19 13.45 6.32
CA GLN A 101 -13.09 14.09 7.26
C GLN A 101 -14.26 14.73 6.51
N GLY A 102 -15.45 14.72 7.12
CA GLY A 102 -16.66 15.23 6.50
C GLY A 102 -17.24 14.29 5.46
N ASN A 103 -18.26 14.78 4.74
CA ASN A 103 -19.02 13.98 3.77
C ASN A 103 -19.33 14.82 2.51
N GLY A 104 -19.75 14.14 1.44
CA GLY A 104 -20.18 14.77 0.20
C GLY A 104 -19.09 15.61 -0.48
N GLU A 105 -19.45 16.78 -0.98
CA GLU A 105 -18.54 17.68 -1.71
C GLU A 105 -17.55 18.43 -0.81
N GLU A 106 -17.88 18.58 0.47
CA GLU A 106 -17.05 19.32 1.44
C GLU A 106 -16.07 18.41 2.19
N LYS A 107 -16.03 17.12 1.85
CA LYS A 107 -15.06 16.21 2.47
C LYS A 107 -13.65 16.66 2.20
N LYS A 108 -12.81 16.51 3.23
CA LYS A 108 -11.40 16.90 3.21
C LYS A 108 -10.52 15.69 3.43
N LEU A 109 -9.33 15.71 2.83
CA LEU A 109 -8.26 14.77 3.14
C LEU A 109 -7.19 15.48 3.96
N VAL A 110 -7.02 15.04 5.19
CA VAL A 110 -5.97 15.55 6.07
C VAL A 110 -4.78 14.62 6.00
N VAL A 111 -3.66 15.11 5.49
CA VAL A 111 -2.42 14.35 5.29
C VAL A 111 -1.39 14.75 6.33
N LYS A 112 -0.72 13.76 6.92
CA LYS A 112 0.40 13.95 7.84
C LYS A 112 1.53 12.98 7.47
N SER A 113 2.78 13.49 7.52
CA SER A 113 3.97 12.68 7.25
C SER A 113 4.88 12.62 8.48
N PHE A 114 5.56 11.49 8.61
CA PHE A 114 6.63 11.23 9.56
C PHE A 114 7.87 10.89 8.73
N SER A 115 8.94 11.62 8.90
CA SER A 115 10.16 11.42 8.10
C SER A 115 11.39 11.76 8.89
N GLY A 116 12.51 11.14 8.55
CA GLY A 116 13.78 11.42 9.22
C GLY A 116 14.83 10.34 8.97
N ASP A 117 16.06 10.64 9.37
CA ASP A 117 17.19 9.71 9.30
C ASP A 117 17.19 8.72 10.46
N ASP A 118 16.63 9.12 11.62
CA ASP A 118 16.39 8.24 12.77
C ASP A 118 15.10 7.46 12.58
N GLU A 119 15.22 6.28 11.97
CA GLU A 119 14.10 5.39 11.72
C GLU A 119 13.37 4.99 13.01
N LYS A 120 14.09 4.77 14.10
CA LYS A 120 13.47 4.36 15.38
C LYS A 120 12.54 5.43 15.92
N LEU A 121 12.96 6.69 15.88
CA LEU A 121 12.14 7.83 16.30
C LEU A 121 10.93 7.98 15.37
N LEU A 122 11.13 7.88 14.05
CA LEU A 122 10.04 7.91 13.06
C LEU A 122 9.00 6.82 13.34
N LEU A 123 9.43 5.58 13.49
CA LEU A 123 8.56 4.44 13.77
C LEU A 123 7.83 4.56 15.12
N TYR A 124 8.48 5.11 16.13
CA TYR A 124 7.84 5.41 17.41
C TYR A 124 6.69 6.42 17.23
N GLN A 125 6.91 7.51 16.49
CA GLN A 125 5.88 8.52 16.21
C GLN A 125 4.71 7.95 15.40
N VAL A 126 5.00 7.11 14.40
CA VAL A 126 3.99 6.41 13.62
C VAL A 126 3.16 5.47 14.51
N SER A 127 3.80 4.71 15.39
CA SER A 127 3.12 3.82 16.34
C SER A 127 2.17 4.58 17.27
N GLU A 128 2.61 5.70 17.83
CA GLU A 128 1.78 6.57 18.66
C GLU A 128 0.56 7.10 17.90
N MET A 129 0.76 7.51 16.64
CA MET A 129 -0.33 7.97 15.78
C MET A 129 -1.32 6.83 15.50
N LEU A 130 -0.84 5.64 15.12
CA LEU A 130 -1.69 4.48 14.85
C LEU A 130 -2.47 4.04 16.09
N ASN A 131 -1.84 4.03 17.27
CA ASN A 131 -2.52 3.70 18.53
C ASN A 131 -3.64 4.71 18.83
N LYS A 132 -3.39 6.01 18.64
CA LYS A 132 -4.41 7.05 18.80
C LYS A 132 -5.54 6.91 17.80
N TRP A 133 -5.21 6.63 16.52
CA TRP A 133 -6.19 6.41 15.48
C TRP A 133 -7.16 5.28 15.80
N CYS A 134 -6.69 4.21 16.43
CA CYS A 134 -7.46 3.01 16.75
C CYS A 134 -8.30 3.10 18.02
N MET A 135 -8.22 4.21 18.78
CA MET A 135 -8.99 4.34 20.05
C MET A 135 -10.50 4.40 19.83
N GLU A 136 -10.96 4.75 18.63
CA GLU A 136 -12.37 4.94 18.31
C GLU A 136 -12.82 3.98 17.19
N GLY A 137 -13.57 2.95 17.57
CA GLY A 137 -14.28 2.08 16.62
C GLY A 137 -13.41 1.17 15.75
N ASN A 138 -14.03 0.55 14.77
CA ASN A 138 -13.34 -0.30 13.80
C ASN A 138 -12.61 0.55 12.78
N LYS A 139 -11.30 0.53 12.80
CA LYS A 139 -10.43 1.29 11.92
C LYS A 139 -9.71 0.37 10.93
N PHE A 140 -9.47 0.90 9.74
CA PHE A 140 -8.83 0.18 8.64
C PHE A 140 -7.67 1.00 8.08
N LEU A 141 -6.63 0.32 7.64
CA LEU A 141 -5.60 0.90 6.80
C LEU A 141 -5.96 0.65 5.33
N CYS A 142 -5.54 1.55 4.45
CA CYS A 142 -5.69 1.40 3.01
C CYS A 142 -4.40 1.83 2.33
N ALA A 143 -3.85 1.00 1.45
CA ALA A 143 -2.68 1.30 0.65
C ALA A 143 -2.81 0.71 -0.75
N HIS A 144 -1.85 0.96 -1.63
CA HIS A 144 -1.76 0.30 -2.92
C HIS A 144 -0.68 -0.78 -2.89
N ASN A 145 -1.06 -2.04 -2.99
CA ASN A 145 -0.19 -3.21 -2.75
C ASN A 145 0.34 -3.28 -1.30
N GLY A 146 -0.36 -2.63 -0.38
CA GLY A 146 0.10 -2.49 1.00
C GLY A 146 0.03 -3.76 1.82
N LYS A 147 -0.84 -4.70 1.48
CA LYS A 147 -0.91 -6.01 2.13
C LYS A 147 0.34 -6.85 1.86
N GLU A 148 0.97 -6.66 0.70
CA GLU A 148 2.21 -7.35 0.35
C GLU A 148 3.46 -6.55 0.71
N PHE A 149 3.38 -5.22 0.78
CA PHE A 149 4.54 -4.37 1.01
C PHE A 149 4.44 -3.52 2.28
N ASP A 150 3.65 -2.46 2.33
CA ASP A 150 3.68 -1.45 3.40
C ASP A 150 3.44 -2.03 4.78
N PHE A 151 2.36 -2.78 4.96
CA PHE A 151 1.98 -3.30 6.27
C PHE A 151 3.00 -4.31 6.82
N PRO A 152 3.41 -5.35 6.06
CA PRO A 152 4.41 -6.28 6.56
C PRO A 152 5.80 -5.65 6.70
N TYR A 153 6.14 -4.64 5.88
CA TYR A 153 7.39 -3.92 6.01
C TYR A 153 7.43 -3.11 7.32
N LEU A 154 6.40 -2.32 7.61
CA LEU A 154 6.24 -1.61 8.88
C LEU A 154 6.37 -2.55 10.08
N CYS A 155 5.65 -3.68 10.07
CA CYS A 155 5.72 -4.66 11.15
C CYS A 155 7.16 -5.17 11.39
N ARG A 156 7.86 -5.55 10.31
CA ARG A 156 9.23 -6.06 10.40
C ARG A 156 10.18 -4.98 10.91
N ARG A 157 10.08 -3.74 10.41
CA ARG A 157 10.95 -2.64 10.86
C ARG A 157 10.70 -2.25 12.31
N LEU A 158 9.45 -2.29 12.78
CA LEU A 158 9.14 -2.10 14.20
C LEU A 158 9.86 -3.14 15.06
N ILE A 159 9.77 -4.43 14.70
CA ILE A 159 10.43 -5.51 15.42
C ILE A 159 11.96 -5.35 15.40
N ILE A 160 12.55 -5.04 14.23
CA ILE A 160 14.00 -4.83 14.06
C ILE A 160 14.49 -3.67 14.96
N ASN A 161 13.67 -2.62 15.13
CA ASN A 161 13.98 -1.49 15.99
C ASN A 161 13.61 -1.69 17.48
N ASN A 162 13.19 -2.90 17.87
CA ASN A 162 12.73 -3.24 19.22
C ASN A 162 11.57 -2.36 19.69
N LEU A 163 10.62 -2.07 18.80
CA LEU A 163 9.39 -1.35 19.08
C LEU A 163 8.19 -2.30 19.08
N PRO A 164 7.18 -2.05 19.93
CA PRO A 164 5.97 -2.86 19.92
C PRO A 164 5.17 -2.62 18.64
N VAL A 165 4.62 -3.68 18.07
CA VAL A 165 3.73 -3.60 16.90
C VAL A 165 2.36 -3.13 17.37
N PRO A 166 1.81 -2.00 16.86
CA PRO A 166 0.45 -1.54 17.15
C PRO A 166 -0.60 -2.61 16.86
N GLU A 167 -1.71 -2.62 17.61
CA GLU A 167 -2.76 -3.64 17.48
C GLU A 167 -3.29 -3.76 16.04
N ILE A 168 -3.51 -2.62 15.37
CA ILE A 168 -3.98 -2.58 13.98
C ILE A 168 -3.03 -3.29 13.00
N LEU A 169 -1.74 -3.38 13.33
CA LEU A 169 -0.69 -4.03 12.54
C LEU A 169 -0.36 -5.45 13.03
N ARG A 170 -1.08 -6.01 14.02
CA ARG A 170 -0.86 -7.39 14.46
C ARG A 170 -1.41 -8.40 13.44
N LEU A 171 -0.71 -8.51 12.32
CA LEU A 171 -1.10 -9.30 11.17
C LEU A 171 -0.38 -10.66 11.10
N HIS A 172 0.56 -10.94 12.01
CA HIS A 172 1.33 -12.18 12.01
C HIS A 172 0.42 -13.41 12.13
N GLY A 173 0.69 -14.42 11.33
CA GLY A 173 -0.12 -15.64 11.25
C GLY A 173 -1.43 -15.50 10.48
N LYS A 174 -1.80 -14.31 10.01
CA LYS A 174 -2.96 -14.14 9.13
C LYS A 174 -2.61 -14.49 7.69
N ARG A 175 -3.56 -15.12 7.00
CA ARG A 175 -3.47 -15.30 5.56
C ARG A 175 -3.80 -13.99 4.85
N PRO A 176 -3.35 -13.73 3.62
CA PRO A 176 -3.58 -12.46 2.92
C PRO A 176 -5.06 -12.03 2.91
N TRP A 177 -5.97 -12.97 2.74
CA TRP A 177 -7.42 -12.69 2.74
C TRP A 177 -8.05 -12.52 4.12
N ASP A 178 -7.33 -12.85 5.20
CA ASP A 178 -7.77 -12.63 6.59
C ASP A 178 -7.28 -11.26 7.11
N VAL A 179 -6.45 -10.56 6.35
CA VAL A 179 -5.99 -9.20 6.68
C VAL A 179 -7.15 -8.24 6.46
N PRO A 180 -7.64 -7.54 7.52
CA PRO A 180 -8.86 -6.73 7.43
C PRO A 180 -8.68 -5.41 6.68
N HIS A 181 -7.44 -5.08 6.34
CA HIS A 181 -7.09 -3.82 5.69
C HIS A 181 -7.47 -3.82 4.22
N LEU A 182 -7.62 -2.62 3.67
CA LEU A 182 -7.98 -2.37 2.29
C LEU A 182 -6.71 -2.25 1.44
N ASP A 183 -6.82 -2.71 0.21
CA ASP A 183 -5.72 -2.63 -0.75
C ASP A 183 -6.31 -2.32 -2.12
N THR A 184 -5.98 -1.15 -2.67
CA THR A 184 -6.55 -0.69 -3.94
C THR A 184 -6.10 -1.55 -5.12
N LEU A 185 -4.93 -2.21 -5.04
CA LEU A 185 -4.52 -3.17 -6.05
C LEU A 185 -5.38 -4.45 -6.00
N GLU A 186 -5.66 -4.98 -4.80
CA GLU A 186 -6.54 -6.14 -4.65
C GLU A 186 -7.97 -5.84 -5.07
N LEU A 187 -8.50 -4.68 -4.70
CA LEU A 187 -9.84 -4.24 -5.11
C LEU A 187 -9.95 -4.13 -6.63
N TRP A 188 -8.90 -3.63 -7.30
CA TRP A 188 -8.85 -3.52 -8.77
C TRP A 188 -8.80 -4.86 -9.48
N LYS A 189 -8.23 -5.88 -8.87
CA LYS A 189 -8.09 -7.22 -9.49
C LYS A 189 -9.41 -7.91 -9.80
N PHE A 190 -10.50 -7.65 -9.06
CA PHE A 190 -11.78 -8.35 -9.23
C PHE A 190 -11.63 -9.88 -9.43
N GLY A 191 -10.65 -10.49 -8.75
CA GLY A 191 -10.35 -11.92 -8.89
C GLY A 191 -9.35 -12.26 -10.00
N ASP A 192 -8.83 -11.30 -10.76
CA ASP A 192 -7.72 -11.52 -11.69
C ASP A 192 -6.37 -11.32 -10.97
N TYR A 193 -5.61 -12.40 -10.82
CA TYR A 193 -4.32 -12.39 -10.13
C TYR A 193 -3.12 -12.33 -11.09
N LYS A 194 -3.36 -12.21 -12.40
CA LYS A 194 -2.30 -12.37 -13.41
C LYS A 194 -1.47 -11.13 -13.65
N SER A 195 -1.99 -9.95 -13.35
CA SER A 195 -1.30 -8.70 -13.68
C SER A 195 -1.21 -7.76 -12.48
N TYR A 196 -0.03 -7.15 -12.35
CA TYR A 196 0.19 -6.03 -11.45
C TYR A 196 -0.15 -4.73 -12.17
N THR A 197 -0.96 -3.88 -11.54
CA THR A 197 -1.28 -2.53 -12.04
C THR A 197 -0.67 -1.52 -11.08
N SER A 198 0.27 -0.70 -11.54
CA SER A 198 0.85 0.35 -10.69
C SER A 198 -0.19 1.42 -10.33
N LEU A 199 0.06 2.13 -9.22
CA LEU A 199 -0.79 3.23 -8.78
C LEU A 199 -0.95 4.31 -9.86
N ASP A 200 0.13 4.68 -10.52
CA ASP A 200 0.13 5.66 -11.63
C ASP A 200 -0.74 5.22 -12.80
N LEU A 201 -0.57 3.96 -13.23
CA LEU A 201 -1.36 3.42 -14.33
C LEU A 201 -2.85 3.40 -13.96
N LEU A 202 -3.16 2.99 -12.74
CA LEU A 202 -4.53 2.93 -12.24
C LEU A 202 -5.15 4.32 -12.14
N ALA A 203 -4.43 5.28 -11.59
CA ALA A 203 -4.88 6.67 -11.49
C ALA A 203 -5.13 7.28 -12.87
N HIS A 204 -4.20 7.07 -13.81
CA HIS A 204 -4.35 7.53 -15.19
C HIS A 204 -5.58 6.90 -15.86
N THR A 205 -5.77 5.59 -15.71
CA THR A 205 -6.91 4.86 -16.27
C THR A 205 -8.25 5.37 -15.71
N LEU A 206 -8.28 5.76 -14.44
CA LEU A 206 -9.46 6.28 -13.76
C LEU A 206 -9.67 7.79 -13.93
N ASN A 207 -8.86 8.44 -14.77
CA ASN A 207 -8.86 9.90 -14.97
C ASN A 207 -8.73 10.68 -13.65
N ILE A 208 -7.85 10.22 -12.77
CA ILE A 208 -7.47 10.89 -11.54
C ILE A 208 -6.24 11.74 -11.86
N ALA A 209 -6.33 13.04 -11.58
CA ALA A 209 -5.20 13.94 -11.76
C ALA A 209 -4.11 13.60 -10.75
N THR A 210 -3.00 13.09 -11.25
CA THR A 210 -1.78 12.93 -10.46
C THR A 210 -0.84 14.08 -10.82
N PRO A 211 -0.26 14.78 -9.84
CA PRO A 211 0.81 15.73 -10.16
C PRO A 211 1.95 14.95 -10.83
N LYS A 212 2.45 15.48 -11.96
CA LYS A 212 3.63 14.88 -12.58
C LYS A 212 4.77 14.94 -11.58
N ASP A 213 5.24 13.78 -11.16
CA ASP A 213 6.42 13.67 -10.33
C ASP A 213 7.66 13.52 -11.19
N ASP A 214 8.74 14.10 -10.69
CA ASP A 214 10.07 13.97 -11.28
C ASP A 214 10.84 12.78 -10.68
N ILE A 215 10.23 12.08 -9.70
CA ILE A 215 10.76 10.86 -9.09
C ILE A 215 9.71 9.74 -9.15
N ASP A 216 10.20 8.52 -9.15
CA ASP A 216 9.46 7.29 -8.96
C ASP A 216 10.14 6.45 -7.86
N GLY A 217 9.48 5.42 -7.38
CA GLY A 217 10.00 4.58 -6.28
C GLY A 217 11.40 4.03 -6.51
N SER A 218 11.82 3.83 -7.78
CA SER A 218 13.18 3.34 -8.09
C SER A 218 14.25 4.42 -7.87
N LYS A 219 13.88 5.69 -7.86
CA LYS A 219 14.77 6.85 -7.68
C LYS A 219 14.87 7.31 -6.23
N VAL A 220 14.00 6.88 -5.34
CA VAL A 220 13.99 7.28 -3.93
C VAL A 220 15.35 7.05 -3.26
N HIS A 221 16.01 5.92 -3.56
CA HIS A 221 17.36 5.63 -3.10
C HIS A 221 18.37 6.73 -3.49
N GLU A 222 18.33 7.16 -4.74
CA GLU A 222 19.25 8.17 -5.28
C GLU A 222 18.99 9.55 -4.67
N VAL A 223 17.71 9.94 -4.59
CA VAL A 223 17.30 11.21 -3.97
C VAL A 223 17.70 11.26 -2.49
N TYR A 224 17.56 10.15 -1.77
CA TYR A 224 17.92 10.10 -0.34
C TYR A 224 19.45 10.11 -0.14
N TRP A 225 20.15 9.19 -0.78
CA TRP A 225 21.57 8.99 -0.48
C TRP A 225 22.50 9.97 -1.19
N LYS A 226 22.21 10.33 -2.46
CA LYS A 226 23.06 11.23 -3.25
C LYS A 226 22.62 12.69 -3.16
N GLU A 227 21.33 12.97 -3.36
CA GLU A 227 20.84 14.35 -3.34
C GLU A 227 20.59 14.87 -1.92
N LYS A 228 20.48 13.99 -0.91
CA LYS A 228 20.14 14.33 0.48
C LYS A 228 18.86 15.16 0.59
N ASN A 229 17.88 14.87 -0.24
CA ASN A 229 16.65 15.65 -0.36
C ASN A 229 15.43 14.89 0.18
N LEU A 230 15.37 14.74 1.50
CA LEU A 230 14.26 14.06 2.16
C LEU A 230 12.92 14.78 1.93
N THR A 231 12.91 16.11 1.83
CA THR A 231 11.69 16.89 1.58
C THR A 231 11.01 16.50 0.26
N ARG A 232 11.80 16.26 -0.78
CA ARG A 232 11.29 15.80 -2.08
C ARG A 232 10.63 14.41 -1.96
N ILE A 233 11.21 13.51 -1.18
CA ILE A 233 10.67 12.19 -0.90
C ILE A 233 9.36 12.29 -0.11
N VAL A 234 9.31 13.16 0.91
CA VAL A 234 8.08 13.41 1.68
C VAL A 234 6.95 13.89 0.76
N THR A 235 7.25 14.82 -0.15
CA THR A 235 6.26 15.33 -1.11
C THR A 235 5.76 14.22 -2.02
N TYR A 236 6.63 13.33 -2.48
CA TYR A 236 6.28 12.17 -3.30
C TYR A 236 5.35 11.21 -2.52
N CYS A 237 5.74 10.76 -1.34
CA CYS A 237 4.95 9.90 -0.46
C CYS A 237 3.55 10.49 -0.12
N GLN A 238 3.46 11.82 0.09
CA GLN A 238 2.18 12.52 0.31
C GLN A 238 1.26 12.42 -0.92
N LYS A 239 1.82 12.57 -2.12
CA LYS A 239 1.07 12.47 -3.36
C LYS A 239 0.55 11.05 -3.58
N ASP A 240 1.34 10.03 -3.24
CA ASP A 240 0.90 8.64 -3.33
C ASP A 240 -0.26 8.37 -2.36
N VAL A 241 -0.23 8.85 -1.13
CA VAL A 241 -1.37 8.78 -0.20
C VAL A 241 -2.63 9.46 -0.76
N ILE A 242 -2.48 10.66 -1.34
CA ILE A 242 -3.60 11.38 -1.97
C ILE A 242 -4.16 10.55 -3.13
N THR A 243 -3.28 10.01 -3.97
CA THR A 243 -3.66 9.21 -5.14
C THR A 243 -4.37 7.92 -4.73
N VAL A 244 -3.88 7.21 -3.70
CA VAL A 244 -4.54 6.02 -3.15
C VAL A 244 -5.95 6.36 -2.65
N ALA A 245 -6.12 7.49 -1.93
CA ALA A 245 -7.42 7.93 -1.46
C ALA A 245 -8.37 8.23 -2.63
N GLN A 246 -7.92 8.93 -3.66
CA GLN A 246 -8.71 9.26 -4.86
C GLN A 246 -9.09 8.01 -5.65
N VAL A 247 -8.15 7.05 -5.82
CA VAL A 247 -8.41 5.76 -6.46
C VAL A 247 -9.47 4.99 -5.69
N PHE A 248 -9.33 4.91 -4.37
CA PHE A 248 -10.31 4.25 -3.52
C PHE A 248 -11.70 4.87 -3.63
N LEU A 249 -11.81 6.20 -3.58
CA LEU A 249 -13.07 6.90 -3.75
C LEU A 249 -13.69 6.63 -5.11
N ARG A 250 -12.93 6.70 -6.20
CA ARG A 250 -13.41 6.43 -7.57
C ARG A 250 -13.95 5.02 -7.72
N MET A 251 -13.25 4.04 -7.16
CA MET A 251 -13.67 2.63 -7.23
C MET A 251 -14.95 2.34 -6.45
N ASN A 252 -15.26 3.17 -5.44
CA ASN A 252 -16.49 3.05 -4.64
C ASN A 252 -17.62 3.97 -5.12
N GLY A 253 -17.48 4.64 -6.26
CA GLY A 253 -18.50 5.56 -6.79
C GLY A 253 -18.66 6.85 -5.99
N GLU A 254 -17.67 7.18 -5.16
CA GLU A 254 -17.64 8.38 -4.33
C GLU A 254 -17.12 9.60 -5.11
N LEU A 255 -17.56 10.78 -4.71
CA LEU A 255 -17.00 12.02 -5.23
C LEU A 255 -15.53 12.15 -4.86
N LEU A 256 -14.70 12.59 -5.78
CA LEU A 256 -13.28 12.85 -5.51
C LEU A 256 -13.11 14.06 -4.59
N ILE A 257 -12.01 14.10 -3.87
CA ILE A 257 -11.61 15.24 -3.04
C ILE A 257 -11.05 16.32 -3.96
N LYS A 258 -11.54 17.53 -3.81
CA LYS A 258 -11.05 18.70 -4.55
C LYS A 258 -9.65 19.07 -4.05
N PRO A 259 -8.76 19.58 -4.92
CA PRO A 259 -7.40 19.95 -4.50
C PRO A 259 -7.36 20.92 -3.30
N GLU A 260 -8.29 21.89 -3.25
CA GLU A 260 -8.42 22.85 -2.16
C GLU A 260 -8.85 22.23 -0.82
N ASN A 261 -9.37 21.01 -0.86
CA ASN A 261 -9.80 20.25 0.31
C ASN A 261 -8.73 19.26 0.81
N VAL A 262 -7.50 19.34 0.30
CA VAL A 262 -6.36 18.59 0.82
C VAL A 262 -5.60 19.47 1.81
N GLU A 263 -5.53 19.03 3.06
CA GLU A 263 -4.86 19.75 4.16
C GLU A 263 -3.63 18.97 4.61
N PHE A 264 -2.49 19.66 4.70
CA PHE A 264 -1.26 19.07 5.25
C PHE A 264 -1.08 19.49 6.71
N LYS A 265 -0.82 18.50 7.58
CA LYS A 265 -0.50 18.73 9.01
C LYS A 265 0.99 18.49 9.25
N ASN A 266 1.57 19.36 10.04
CA ASN A 266 2.95 19.22 10.54
C ASN A 266 3.03 18.20 11.69
#